data_b5c869e7705b79bedefddef00cff422b
#
_entry.id   b5c869e7705b79bedefddef00cff422b
#
_cell.length_a   1.000
_cell.length_b   1.000
_cell.length_c   1.000
_cell.angle_alpha   90.00
_cell.angle_beta   90.00
_cell.angle_gamma   90.00
#
_symmetry.space_group_name_H-M   'P 1'
#
loop_
_entity.id
_entity.type
_entity.pdbx_description
1 polymer ?
#
loop_
_entity_poly.entity_id
_entity_poly.type
_entity_poly.pdbx_seq_one_letter_code
_entity_poly.pdbx_strand_id
1 'polypeptide(L)'
;MKRIHLKPQDPCWCGSGRPYGECHQAFDQKIAYYKKRGHIVPPHSLIRTPAEIAGIQASAEINTAVLDAVAAAIHEGMSTEEIDKIVDETTTARGAICAPLNYEGYPKSVCTSVNNEVCHGIPSHRRKLKSGDIVNVDVSTIYNGFYSDASRMFMIGQVSDENRRLVEETKECLNRGIAAAQAWHFVGDIGAAVQSYAESCGYSVVRELGGHGVGIKFHDDPFVSHVGKKNTGMLLVPGMVMTVEPMINMGGARVEMDRYNGWTIYTQDGKSSAQWEHTILITEEGPQILTY
;
A
#
# COMPACT_ATOMS: atom_id res chain seq x y z
N MET A 1 -6.76 18.14 21.00
CA MET A 1 -7.70 18.79 20.05
C MET A 1 -8.99 19.16 20.77
N LYS A 2 -9.44 20.44 20.69
CA LYS A 2 -10.76 20.85 21.20
C LYS A 2 -11.83 20.11 20.39
N ARG A 3 -12.77 19.44 21.07
CA ARG A 3 -13.97 18.87 20.41
C ARG A 3 -14.73 20.01 19.73
N ILE A 4 -14.74 20.05 18.43
CA ILE A 4 -15.64 20.93 17.67
C ILE A 4 -17.02 20.28 17.78
N HIS A 5 -17.90 20.84 18.61
CA HIS A 5 -19.30 20.44 18.68
C HIS A 5 -20.06 21.19 17.58
N LEU A 6 -20.16 20.57 16.40
CA LEU A 6 -21.00 21.11 15.34
C LEU A 6 -22.49 20.94 15.69
N LYS A 7 -23.26 21.99 15.44
CA LYS A 7 -24.72 21.93 15.49
C LYS A 7 -25.26 21.43 14.15
N PRO A 8 -26.44 20.84 14.09
CA PRO A 8 -26.98 20.29 12.83
C PRO A 8 -26.99 21.29 11.65
N GLN A 9 -27.18 22.59 11.93
CA GLN A 9 -27.18 23.64 10.92
C GLN A 9 -25.81 24.18 10.52
N ASP A 10 -24.73 23.84 11.24
CA ASP A 10 -23.39 24.30 10.93
C ASP A 10 -22.90 23.67 9.61
N PRO A 11 -21.99 24.33 8.85
CA PRO A 11 -21.36 23.73 7.69
C PRO A 11 -20.64 22.41 8.08
N CYS A 12 -20.81 21.38 7.25
CA CYS A 12 -20.17 20.08 7.53
C CYS A 12 -18.65 20.19 7.44
N TRP A 13 -17.95 19.49 8.33
CA TRP A 13 -16.49 19.45 8.39
C TRP A 13 -15.83 18.88 7.09
N CYS A 14 -16.57 18.13 6.28
CA CYS A 14 -16.06 17.55 5.02
C CYS A 14 -15.92 18.58 3.87
N GLY A 15 -16.28 19.84 4.08
CA GLY A 15 -16.18 20.88 3.05
C GLY A 15 -17.25 20.82 1.94
N SER A 16 -18.25 19.95 2.06
CA SER A 16 -19.33 19.82 1.06
C SER A 16 -20.28 21.01 0.96
N GLY A 17 -20.20 21.96 1.91
CA GLY A 17 -21.15 23.08 2.03
C GLY A 17 -22.54 22.69 2.57
N ARG A 18 -22.84 21.41 2.74
CA ARG A 18 -24.12 20.93 3.29
C ARG A 18 -24.17 21.15 4.81
N PRO A 19 -25.38 21.32 5.41
CA PRO A 19 -25.54 21.29 6.85
C PRO A 19 -25.02 19.98 7.45
N TYR A 20 -24.35 20.04 8.59
CA TYR A 20 -23.79 18.87 9.28
C TYR A 20 -24.86 17.80 9.57
N GLY A 21 -26.06 18.23 9.99
CA GLY A 21 -27.20 17.34 10.28
C GLY A 21 -27.65 16.49 9.10
N GLU A 22 -27.47 17.00 7.88
CA GLU A 22 -27.84 16.34 6.64
C GLU A 22 -26.68 15.64 5.95
N CYS A 23 -25.47 15.75 6.52
CA CYS A 23 -24.23 15.23 5.92
C CYS A 23 -23.57 14.16 6.81
N HIS A 24 -22.83 14.56 7.82
CA HIS A 24 -22.00 13.65 8.59
C HIS A 24 -22.44 13.45 10.06
N GLN A 25 -23.54 14.03 10.50
CA GLN A 25 -24.01 13.85 11.90
C GLN A 25 -24.24 12.38 12.25
N ALA A 26 -24.97 11.64 11.41
CA ALA A 26 -25.27 10.21 11.63
C ALA A 26 -23.96 9.36 11.59
N PHE A 27 -23.05 9.70 10.69
CA PHE A 27 -21.74 9.10 10.55
C PHE A 27 -20.90 9.28 11.83
N ASP A 28 -20.81 10.50 12.36
CA ASP A 28 -20.07 10.80 13.57
C ASP A 28 -20.72 10.14 14.82
N GLN A 29 -22.05 10.05 14.84
CA GLN A 29 -22.77 9.30 15.89
C GLN A 29 -22.41 7.81 15.86
N LYS A 30 -22.27 7.22 14.66
CA LYS A 30 -21.86 5.82 14.51
C LYS A 30 -20.41 5.62 14.97
N ILE A 31 -19.47 6.51 14.61
CA ILE A 31 -18.10 6.49 15.16
C ILE A 31 -18.11 6.61 16.69
N ALA A 32 -18.90 7.54 17.23
CA ALA A 32 -19.01 7.72 18.69
C ALA A 32 -19.56 6.48 19.42
N TYR A 33 -20.45 5.73 18.77
CA TYR A 33 -20.97 4.45 19.28
C TYR A 33 -19.83 3.42 19.43
N TYR A 34 -18.97 3.25 18.42
CA TYR A 34 -17.80 2.35 18.49
C TYR A 34 -16.81 2.81 19.56
N LYS A 35 -16.53 4.11 19.62
CA LYS A 35 -15.64 4.70 20.63
C LYS A 35 -16.10 4.43 22.06
N LYS A 36 -17.41 4.55 22.33
CA LYS A 36 -17.99 4.24 23.66
C LYS A 36 -17.84 2.77 24.05
N ARG A 37 -17.64 1.88 23.09
CA ARG A 37 -17.39 0.44 23.28
C ARG A 37 -15.91 0.09 23.43
N GLY A 38 -15.03 1.09 23.45
CA GLY A 38 -13.59 0.91 23.64
C GLY A 38 -12.80 0.64 22.36
N HIS A 39 -13.44 0.74 21.17
CA HIS A 39 -12.73 0.58 19.93
C HIS A 39 -11.88 1.81 19.59
N ILE A 40 -10.74 1.57 18.94
CA ILE A 40 -9.93 2.62 18.34
C ILE A 40 -10.67 3.14 17.10
N VAL A 41 -10.95 4.43 17.04
CA VAL A 41 -11.66 5.06 15.93
C VAL A 41 -10.77 6.09 15.26
N PRO A 42 -10.86 6.28 13.92
CA PRO A 42 -10.05 7.27 13.22
C PRO A 42 -10.43 8.70 13.64
N PRO A 43 -9.47 9.63 13.72
CA PRO A 43 -9.76 11.06 13.74
C PRO A 43 -10.25 11.52 12.36
N HIS A 44 -11.00 12.63 12.29
CA HIS A 44 -11.50 13.19 11.02
C HIS A 44 -10.37 13.49 10.00
N SER A 45 -9.16 13.76 10.47
CA SER A 45 -8.00 13.98 9.59
C SER A 45 -7.59 12.78 8.72
N LEU A 46 -8.06 11.59 9.06
CA LEU A 46 -7.86 10.37 8.25
C LEU A 46 -9.02 10.08 7.30
N ILE A 47 -10.09 10.87 7.36
CA ILE A 47 -11.28 10.71 6.50
C ILE A 47 -11.19 11.77 5.42
N ARG A 48 -10.97 11.35 4.19
CA ARG A 48 -10.73 12.24 3.05
C ARG A 48 -12.03 12.87 2.56
N THR A 49 -11.95 14.13 2.22
CA THR A 49 -13.04 14.85 1.55
C THR A 49 -13.17 14.40 0.10
N PRO A 50 -14.31 14.63 -0.58
CA PRO A 50 -14.45 14.30 -2.00
C PRO A 50 -13.37 14.95 -2.89
N ALA A 51 -12.95 16.18 -2.58
CA ALA A 51 -11.89 16.86 -3.32
C ALA A 51 -10.51 16.20 -3.13
N GLU A 52 -10.19 15.78 -1.90
CA GLU A 52 -8.96 15.03 -1.62
C GLU A 52 -8.96 13.66 -2.29
N ILE A 53 -10.09 12.94 -2.26
CA ILE A 53 -10.26 11.66 -2.95
C ILE A 53 -10.00 11.82 -4.46
N ALA A 54 -10.58 12.84 -5.09
CA ALA A 54 -10.36 13.12 -6.51
C ALA A 54 -8.88 13.41 -6.83
N GLY A 55 -8.19 14.15 -5.95
CA GLY A 55 -6.76 14.41 -6.09
C GLY A 55 -5.91 13.13 -5.95
N ILE A 56 -6.24 12.27 -4.99
CA ILE A 56 -5.57 10.98 -4.80
C ILE A 56 -5.82 10.05 -6.01
N GLN A 57 -7.04 10.01 -6.54
CA GLN A 57 -7.37 9.24 -7.74
C GLN A 57 -6.55 9.70 -8.95
N ALA A 58 -6.39 11.01 -9.15
CA ALA A 58 -5.56 11.54 -10.23
C ALA A 58 -4.08 11.14 -10.08
N SER A 59 -3.55 11.11 -8.85
CA SER A 59 -2.20 10.57 -8.57
C SER A 59 -2.13 9.07 -8.86
N ALA A 60 -3.15 8.30 -8.47
CA ALA A 60 -3.23 6.85 -8.67
C ALA A 60 -3.29 6.44 -10.15
N GLU A 61 -3.96 7.23 -10.99
CA GLU A 61 -3.98 7.03 -12.45
C GLU A 61 -2.57 7.17 -13.04
N ILE A 62 -1.79 8.15 -12.56
CA ILE A 62 -0.41 8.33 -12.99
C ILE A 62 0.47 7.16 -12.51
N ASN A 63 0.32 6.77 -11.25
CA ASN A 63 1.03 5.63 -10.66
C ASN A 63 0.81 4.34 -11.47
N THR A 64 -0.44 4.03 -11.78
CA THR A 64 -0.82 2.88 -12.63
C THR A 64 -0.14 2.95 -14.00
N ALA A 65 -0.17 4.12 -14.66
CA ALA A 65 0.46 4.31 -15.96
C ALA A 65 1.99 4.17 -15.92
N VAL A 66 2.63 4.49 -14.79
CA VAL A 66 4.07 4.28 -14.59
C VAL A 66 4.37 2.77 -14.45
N LEU A 67 3.60 2.04 -13.67
CA LEU A 67 3.73 0.58 -13.56
C LEU A 67 3.45 -0.13 -14.90
N ASP A 68 2.53 0.38 -15.72
CA ASP A 68 2.27 -0.12 -17.07
C ASP A 68 3.47 0.12 -18.02
N ALA A 69 4.13 1.28 -17.90
CA ALA A 69 5.34 1.56 -18.67
C ALA A 69 6.49 0.60 -18.27
N VAL A 70 6.65 0.31 -16.99
CA VAL A 70 7.60 -0.71 -16.53
C VAL A 70 7.23 -2.07 -17.08
N ALA A 71 5.95 -2.48 -16.99
CA ALA A 71 5.47 -3.76 -17.50
C ALA A 71 5.74 -3.97 -19.00
N ALA A 72 5.64 -2.90 -19.78
CA ALA A 72 5.90 -2.93 -21.22
C ALA A 72 7.40 -3.03 -21.56
N ALA A 73 8.29 -2.63 -20.66
CA ALA A 73 9.73 -2.52 -20.92
C ALA A 73 10.58 -3.60 -20.24
N ILE A 74 10.14 -4.11 -19.09
CA ILE A 74 10.95 -4.99 -18.23
C ILE A 74 11.28 -6.31 -18.94
N HIS A 75 12.58 -6.69 -18.92
CA HIS A 75 13.05 -7.92 -19.57
C HIS A 75 14.36 -8.44 -18.94
N GLU A 76 14.71 -9.67 -19.27
CA GLU A 76 16.00 -10.26 -18.91
C GLU A 76 17.18 -9.42 -19.41
N GLY A 77 18.19 -9.21 -18.57
CA GLY A 77 19.37 -8.40 -18.85
C GLY A 77 19.21 -6.92 -18.49
N MET A 78 17.99 -6.41 -18.31
CA MET A 78 17.75 -5.06 -17.81
C MET A 78 18.31 -4.88 -16.40
N SER A 79 18.93 -3.76 -16.10
CA SER A 79 19.32 -3.41 -14.74
C SER A 79 18.16 -2.79 -13.98
N THR A 80 18.19 -2.90 -12.66
CA THR A 80 17.17 -2.23 -11.83
C THR A 80 17.28 -0.71 -11.90
N GLU A 81 18.45 -0.15 -12.26
CA GLU A 81 18.61 1.28 -12.54
C GLU A 81 17.94 1.72 -13.84
N GLU A 82 17.85 0.86 -14.85
CA GLU A 82 17.05 1.14 -16.06
C GLU A 82 15.56 1.18 -15.74
N ILE A 83 15.08 0.37 -14.76
CA ILE A 83 13.70 0.48 -14.24
C ILE A 83 13.51 1.83 -13.54
N ASP A 84 14.42 2.23 -12.65
CA ASP A 84 14.41 3.52 -11.97
C ASP A 84 14.28 4.69 -12.98
N LYS A 85 15.05 4.65 -14.08
CA LYS A 85 14.99 5.64 -15.14
C LYS A 85 13.62 5.68 -15.84
N ILE A 86 13.03 4.51 -16.15
CA ILE A 86 11.68 4.43 -16.76
C ILE A 86 10.65 5.06 -15.83
N VAL A 87 10.71 4.75 -14.53
CA VAL A 87 9.81 5.30 -13.53
C VAL A 87 9.95 6.81 -13.43
N ASP A 88 11.18 7.32 -13.29
CA ASP A 88 11.46 8.75 -13.20
C ASP A 88 10.99 9.53 -14.43
N GLU A 89 11.38 9.09 -15.62
CA GLU A 89 11.02 9.73 -16.88
C GLU A 89 9.50 9.69 -17.11
N THR A 90 8.85 8.56 -16.83
CA THR A 90 7.41 8.39 -17.04
C THR A 90 6.59 9.23 -16.08
N THR A 91 7.01 9.29 -14.80
CA THR A 91 6.38 10.12 -13.76
C THR A 91 6.52 11.60 -14.09
N THR A 92 7.73 12.04 -14.38
CA THR A 92 8.04 13.45 -14.69
C THR A 92 7.33 13.93 -15.97
N ALA A 93 7.27 13.09 -17.01
CA ALA A 93 6.56 13.42 -18.26
C ALA A 93 5.04 13.63 -18.05
N ARG A 94 4.48 13.12 -16.94
CA ARG A 94 3.08 13.34 -16.54
C ARG A 94 2.89 14.50 -15.56
N GLY A 95 3.96 15.28 -15.29
CA GLY A 95 3.91 16.40 -14.36
C GLY A 95 3.81 15.99 -12.89
N ALA A 96 4.17 14.76 -12.57
CA ALA A 96 4.19 14.21 -11.22
C ALA A 96 5.63 14.08 -10.69
N ILE A 97 5.77 13.70 -9.43
CA ILE A 97 7.05 13.53 -8.72
C ILE A 97 7.10 12.12 -8.15
N CYS A 98 8.26 11.45 -8.23
CA CYS A 98 8.51 10.18 -7.57
C CYS A 98 8.63 10.42 -6.06
N ALA A 99 7.70 9.88 -5.27
CA ALA A 99 7.64 10.11 -3.84
C ALA A 99 8.85 9.54 -3.06
N PRO A 100 9.45 8.40 -3.44
CA PRO A 100 10.59 7.84 -2.73
C PRO A 100 11.86 8.68 -2.81
N LEU A 101 12.06 9.42 -3.91
CA LEU A 101 13.30 10.16 -4.15
C LEU A 101 13.54 11.21 -3.06
N ASN A 102 14.65 11.04 -2.33
CA ASN A 102 15.05 11.86 -1.17
C ASN A 102 14.12 11.76 0.05
N TYR A 103 13.11 10.89 0.05
CA TYR A 103 12.30 10.62 1.23
C TYR A 103 13.16 9.94 2.30
N GLU A 104 13.33 10.61 3.45
CA GLU A 104 14.22 10.17 4.55
C GLU A 104 15.64 9.77 4.10
N GLY A 105 16.09 10.31 2.97
CA GLY A 105 17.41 10.02 2.39
C GLY A 105 17.44 8.83 1.42
N TYR A 106 16.30 8.26 1.02
CA TYR A 106 16.25 7.23 -0.01
C TYR A 106 16.75 7.78 -1.36
N PRO A 107 17.68 7.11 -2.07
CA PRO A 107 18.44 7.75 -3.17
C PRO A 107 17.82 7.60 -4.57
N LYS A 108 16.68 6.93 -4.74
CA LYS A 108 16.10 6.52 -6.01
C LYS A 108 14.63 6.86 -6.15
N SER A 109 14.12 6.81 -7.38
CA SER A 109 12.72 7.16 -7.72
C SER A 109 11.72 6.02 -7.52
N VAL A 110 12.21 4.80 -7.26
CA VAL A 110 11.42 3.57 -7.13
C VAL A 110 12.15 2.57 -6.24
N CYS A 111 11.43 1.65 -5.60
CA CYS A 111 12.05 0.48 -4.99
C CYS A 111 11.98 -0.71 -5.94
N THR A 112 13.10 -1.48 -6.05
CA THR A 112 13.17 -2.70 -6.86
C THR A 112 13.74 -3.84 -6.02
N SER A 113 12.88 -4.76 -5.61
CA SER A 113 13.25 -5.84 -4.68
C SER A 113 13.26 -7.18 -5.42
N VAL A 114 14.43 -7.83 -5.50
CA VAL A 114 14.66 -9.01 -6.33
C VAL A 114 14.85 -10.26 -5.47
N ASN A 115 14.07 -11.30 -5.71
CA ASN A 115 14.12 -12.62 -5.08
C ASN A 115 13.94 -12.57 -3.55
N ASN A 116 15.04 -12.61 -2.78
CA ASN A 116 15.02 -12.58 -1.33
C ASN A 116 15.03 -11.16 -0.72
N GLU A 117 15.02 -10.14 -1.56
CA GLU A 117 14.75 -8.77 -1.14
C GLU A 117 13.23 -8.63 -0.91
N VAL A 118 12.84 -8.32 0.32
CA VAL A 118 11.42 -8.23 0.73
C VAL A 118 10.80 -6.93 0.24
N CYS A 119 11.50 -5.81 0.50
CA CYS A 119 11.11 -4.46 0.07
C CYS A 119 12.28 -3.49 0.13
N HIS A 120 12.06 -2.24 -0.33
CA HIS A 120 13.01 -1.13 -0.32
C HIS A 120 14.34 -1.41 -1.02
N GLY A 121 14.38 -2.36 -1.97
CA GLY A 121 15.55 -2.62 -2.78
C GLY A 121 15.96 -1.38 -3.57
N ILE A 122 17.25 -0.98 -3.46
CA ILE A 122 17.77 0.22 -4.13
C ILE A 122 18.18 -0.13 -5.57
N PRO A 123 17.59 0.51 -6.59
CA PRO A 123 18.00 0.36 -7.99
C PRO A 123 19.49 0.55 -8.22
N SER A 124 20.11 -0.34 -9.01
CA SER A 124 21.55 -0.33 -9.30
C SER A 124 21.86 -0.79 -10.71
N HIS A 125 22.83 -0.15 -11.37
CA HIS A 125 23.38 -0.59 -12.69
C HIS A 125 24.05 -1.97 -12.62
N ARG A 126 24.46 -2.41 -11.42
CA ARG A 126 25.11 -3.70 -11.19
C ARG A 126 24.11 -4.84 -11.06
N ARG A 127 22.86 -4.56 -10.62
CA ARG A 127 21.82 -5.57 -10.47
C ARG A 127 21.11 -5.77 -11.81
N LYS A 128 21.56 -6.75 -12.59
CA LYS A 128 20.95 -7.18 -13.84
C LYS A 128 19.93 -8.28 -13.57
N LEU A 129 18.73 -8.13 -14.11
CA LEU A 129 17.68 -9.16 -14.07
C LEU A 129 18.07 -10.36 -14.90
N LYS A 130 17.82 -11.55 -14.39
CA LYS A 130 18.15 -12.83 -15.02
C LYS A 130 16.89 -13.66 -15.18
N SER A 131 16.88 -14.56 -16.19
CA SER A 131 15.85 -15.60 -16.26
C SER A 131 15.79 -16.38 -14.94
N GLY A 132 14.60 -16.49 -14.37
CA GLY A 132 14.35 -17.11 -13.05
C GLY A 132 14.15 -16.11 -11.91
N ASP A 133 14.52 -14.84 -12.08
CA ASP A 133 14.27 -13.80 -11.07
C ASP A 133 12.78 -13.45 -10.99
N ILE A 134 12.33 -13.17 -9.77
CA ILE A 134 11.11 -12.44 -9.48
C ILE A 134 11.49 -11.07 -8.93
N VAL A 135 10.83 -10.02 -9.36
CA VAL A 135 11.13 -8.66 -8.89
C VAL A 135 9.84 -7.91 -8.57
N ASN A 136 9.81 -7.31 -7.39
CA ASN A 136 8.81 -6.31 -7.04
C ASN A 136 9.31 -4.94 -7.51
N VAL A 137 8.44 -4.20 -8.19
CA VAL A 137 8.65 -2.79 -8.54
C VAL A 137 7.56 -1.98 -7.84
N ASP A 138 7.99 -1.12 -6.94
CA ASP A 138 7.16 -0.38 -6.01
C ASP A 138 7.28 1.10 -6.32
N VAL A 139 6.18 1.66 -6.83
CA VAL A 139 6.07 3.02 -7.37
C VAL A 139 5.15 3.85 -6.50
N SER A 140 5.68 4.94 -5.96
CA SER A 140 4.89 5.93 -5.23
C SER A 140 4.96 7.28 -5.95
N THR A 141 3.81 7.91 -6.13
CA THR A 141 3.65 9.11 -6.97
C THR A 141 3.07 10.27 -6.18
N ILE A 142 3.58 11.49 -6.42
CA ILE A 142 2.99 12.73 -5.92
C ILE A 142 2.48 13.53 -7.13
N TYR A 143 1.18 13.83 -7.14
CA TYR A 143 0.59 14.72 -8.12
C TYR A 143 -0.27 15.78 -7.45
N ASN A 144 0.03 17.05 -7.74
CA ASN A 144 -0.65 18.22 -7.12
C ASN A 144 -0.71 18.15 -5.57
N GLY A 145 0.31 17.56 -4.93
CA GLY A 145 0.38 17.38 -3.47
C GLY A 145 -0.37 16.16 -2.93
N PHE A 146 -0.94 15.32 -3.78
CA PHE A 146 -1.59 14.07 -3.41
C PHE A 146 -0.71 12.87 -3.72
N TYR A 147 -0.67 11.91 -2.80
CA TYR A 147 0.15 10.69 -2.88
C TYR A 147 -0.69 9.49 -3.30
N SER A 148 -0.07 8.59 -4.05
CA SER A 148 -0.57 7.24 -4.33
C SER A 148 0.59 6.26 -4.33
N ASP A 149 0.31 5.00 -4.00
CA ASP A 149 1.31 3.96 -3.83
C ASP A 149 0.81 2.63 -4.38
N ALA A 150 1.66 1.91 -5.10
CA ALA A 150 1.35 0.56 -5.59
C ALA A 150 2.60 -0.17 -6.03
N SER A 151 2.58 -1.49 -5.86
CA SER A 151 3.64 -2.34 -6.38
C SER A 151 3.13 -3.51 -7.19
N ARG A 152 3.96 -3.98 -8.12
CA ARG A 152 3.69 -5.17 -8.94
C ARG A 152 4.89 -6.10 -8.93
N MET A 153 4.58 -7.42 -8.97
CA MET A 153 5.59 -8.46 -9.20
C MET A 153 5.76 -8.73 -10.70
N PHE A 154 7.00 -8.89 -11.11
CA PHE A 154 7.38 -9.31 -12.46
C PHE A 154 8.20 -10.59 -12.39
N MET A 155 7.88 -11.54 -13.26
CA MET A 155 8.60 -12.81 -13.42
C MET A 155 9.46 -12.71 -14.66
N ILE A 156 10.78 -12.86 -14.51
CA ILE A 156 11.73 -12.65 -15.59
C ILE A 156 12.09 -13.99 -16.26
N GLY A 157 11.81 -14.10 -17.54
CA GLY A 157 12.09 -15.31 -18.31
C GLY A 157 11.39 -16.55 -17.75
N GLN A 158 12.14 -17.62 -17.55
CA GLN A 158 11.62 -18.89 -17.00
C GLN A 158 11.86 -18.96 -15.49
N VAL A 159 10.84 -18.65 -14.70
CA VAL A 159 10.89 -18.80 -13.24
C VAL A 159 10.51 -20.23 -12.81
N SER A 160 11.01 -20.65 -11.64
CA SER A 160 10.62 -21.91 -11.04
C SER A 160 9.14 -21.93 -10.68
N ASP A 161 8.54 -23.13 -10.63
CA ASP A 161 7.13 -23.27 -10.22
C ASP A 161 6.91 -22.78 -8.79
N GLU A 162 7.91 -22.89 -7.91
CA GLU A 162 7.86 -22.39 -6.54
C GLU A 162 7.79 -20.84 -6.50
N ASN A 163 8.62 -20.17 -7.28
CA ASN A 163 8.59 -18.70 -7.37
C ASN A 163 7.31 -18.21 -8.05
N ARG A 164 6.87 -18.88 -9.12
CA ARG A 164 5.59 -18.56 -9.77
C ARG A 164 4.44 -18.66 -8.78
N ARG A 165 4.34 -19.77 -8.08
CA ARG A 165 3.32 -19.99 -7.07
C ARG A 165 3.38 -18.93 -5.97
N LEU A 166 4.57 -18.60 -5.45
CA LEU A 166 4.73 -17.55 -4.45
C LEU A 166 4.14 -16.22 -4.95
N VAL A 167 4.47 -15.78 -6.17
CA VAL A 167 3.97 -14.54 -6.75
C VAL A 167 2.45 -14.54 -6.90
N GLU A 168 1.87 -15.65 -7.40
CA GLU A 168 0.43 -15.80 -7.61
C GLU A 168 -0.34 -15.83 -6.28
N GLU A 169 0.14 -16.61 -5.29
CA GLU A 169 -0.49 -16.71 -3.97
C GLU A 169 -0.34 -15.40 -3.17
N THR A 170 0.74 -14.64 -3.38
CA THR A 170 0.87 -13.30 -2.78
C THR A 170 -0.16 -12.33 -3.35
N LYS A 171 -0.45 -12.41 -4.66
CA LYS A 171 -1.53 -11.62 -5.26
C LYS A 171 -2.89 -11.97 -4.68
N GLU A 172 -3.13 -13.26 -4.43
CA GLU A 172 -4.37 -13.70 -3.78
C GLU A 172 -4.42 -13.25 -2.31
N CYS A 173 -3.28 -13.22 -1.60
CA CYS A 173 -3.19 -12.60 -0.26
C CYS A 173 -3.65 -11.14 -0.29
N LEU A 174 -3.17 -10.35 -1.26
CA LEU A 174 -3.60 -8.98 -1.46
C LEU A 174 -5.12 -8.88 -1.70
N ASN A 175 -5.66 -9.69 -2.62
CA ASN A 175 -7.09 -9.69 -2.94
C ASN A 175 -7.95 -9.99 -1.71
N ARG A 176 -7.54 -10.95 -0.88
CA ARG A 176 -8.24 -11.30 0.37
C ARG A 176 -8.15 -10.21 1.42
N GLY A 177 -6.97 -9.58 1.54
CA GLY A 177 -6.77 -8.43 2.41
C GLY A 177 -7.69 -7.27 2.02
N ILE A 178 -7.73 -6.92 0.74
CA ILE A 178 -8.63 -5.89 0.20
C ILE A 178 -10.10 -6.26 0.45
N ALA A 179 -10.51 -7.48 0.13
CA ALA A 179 -11.90 -7.92 0.35
C ALA A 179 -12.34 -7.85 1.82
N ALA A 180 -11.40 -7.98 2.77
CA ALA A 180 -11.67 -7.84 4.20
C ALA A 180 -11.73 -6.38 4.69
N ALA A 181 -11.25 -5.42 3.90
CA ALA A 181 -11.21 -3.99 4.24
C ALA A 181 -12.58 -3.31 4.12
N GLN A 182 -13.59 -3.86 4.77
CA GLN A 182 -14.97 -3.38 4.70
C GLN A 182 -15.21 -2.19 5.64
N ALA A 183 -16.08 -1.28 5.25
CA ALA A 183 -16.54 -0.21 6.13
C ALA A 183 -17.15 -0.78 7.41
N TRP A 184 -16.82 -0.15 8.55
CA TRP A 184 -17.29 -0.54 9.90
C TRP A 184 -16.71 -1.86 10.41
N HIS A 185 -15.72 -2.42 9.70
CA HIS A 185 -14.83 -3.49 10.15
C HIS A 185 -13.54 -2.88 10.73
N PHE A 186 -12.50 -3.68 10.94
CA PHE A 186 -11.28 -3.24 11.63
C PHE A 186 -10.03 -3.57 10.79
N VAL A 187 -8.98 -2.79 10.96
CA VAL A 187 -7.69 -3.04 10.30
C VAL A 187 -7.19 -4.48 10.53
N GLY A 188 -7.40 -5.04 11.72
CA GLY A 188 -7.00 -6.42 12.02
C GLY A 188 -7.73 -7.50 11.22
N ASP A 189 -8.87 -7.17 10.59
CA ASP A 189 -9.58 -8.09 9.70
C ASP A 189 -8.80 -8.31 8.40
N ILE A 190 -8.11 -7.27 7.90
CA ILE A 190 -7.20 -7.33 6.75
C ILE A 190 -6.07 -8.32 7.06
N GLY A 191 -5.36 -8.09 8.17
CA GLY A 191 -4.25 -8.94 8.59
C GLY A 191 -4.67 -10.39 8.84
N ALA A 192 -5.83 -10.61 9.47
CA ALA A 192 -6.34 -11.96 9.70
C ALA A 192 -6.66 -12.71 8.39
N ALA A 193 -7.19 -12.01 7.37
CA ALA A 193 -7.50 -12.61 6.07
C ALA A 193 -6.22 -12.99 5.31
N VAL A 194 -5.23 -12.08 5.26
CA VAL A 194 -3.94 -12.31 4.63
C VAL A 194 -3.19 -13.46 5.31
N GLN A 195 -3.01 -13.38 6.63
CA GLN A 195 -2.26 -14.36 7.40
C GLN A 195 -2.85 -15.76 7.26
N SER A 196 -4.16 -15.90 7.46
CA SER A 196 -4.84 -17.19 7.37
C SER A 196 -4.63 -17.87 6.03
N TYR A 197 -4.67 -17.10 4.94
CA TYR A 197 -4.46 -17.66 3.60
C TYR A 197 -2.99 -17.99 3.34
N ALA A 198 -2.07 -17.08 3.57
CA ALA A 198 -0.64 -17.31 3.37
C ALA A 198 -0.15 -18.54 4.13
N GLU A 199 -0.51 -18.68 5.41
CA GLU A 199 -0.14 -19.84 6.24
C GLU A 199 -0.77 -21.13 5.75
N SER A 200 -2.01 -21.11 5.20
CA SER A 200 -2.64 -22.29 4.59
C SER A 200 -1.93 -22.76 3.32
N CYS A 201 -1.23 -21.83 2.62
CA CYS A 201 -0.40 -22.15 1.45
C CYS A 201 1.01 -22.61 1.83
N GLY A 202 1.37 -22.58 3.13
CA GLY A 202 2.70 -22.94 3.64
C GLY A 202 3.71 -21.79 3.63
N TYR A 203 3.26 -20.56 3.48
CA TYR A 203 4.08 -19.34 3.49
C TYR A 203 4.05 -18.63 4.83
N SER A 204 4.96 -17.68 5.01
CA SER A 204 5.02 -16.81 6.18
C SER A 204 4.76 -15.35 5.79
N VAL A 205 4.08 -14.62 6.66
CA VAL A 205 3.82 -13.18 6.48
C VAL A 205 4.82 -12.37 7.29
N VAL A 206 5.43 -11.36 6.67
CA VAL A 206 6.30 -10.40 7.35
C VAL A 206 5.49 -9.61 8.39
N ARG A 207 6.10 -9.34 9.55
CA ARG A 207 5.40 -8.76 10.72
C ARG A 207 5.83 -7.35 11.05
N GLU A 208 7.06 -7.01 10.71
CA GLU A 208 7.72 -5.75 11.06
C GLU A 208 7.32 -4.60 10.13
N LEU A 209 6.80 -4.94 8.95
CA LEU A 209 6.42 -4.04 7.89
C LEU A 209 4.96 -4.29 7.51
N GLY A 210 4.35 -3.32 6.84
CA GLY A 210 2.96 -3.40 6.43
C GLY A 210 2.48 -2.14 5.76
N GLY A 211 1.22 -2.12 5.36
CA GLY A 211 0.56 -1.00 4.73
C GLY A 211 0.34 0.18 5.67
N HIS A 212 -0.09 1.27 5.10
CA HIS A 212 -0.22 2.55 5.80
C HIS A 212 -1.31 3.41 5.19
N GLY A 213 -1.78 4.40 5.95
CA GLY A 213 -2.58 5.48 5.37
C GLY A 213 -1.76 6.26 4.34
N VAL A 214 -2.39 6.65 3.23
CA VAL A 214 -1.74 7.38 2.13
C VAL A 214 -2.67 8.44 1.56
N GLY A 215 -2.14 9.37 0.79
CA GLY A 215 -2.92 10.34 0.03
C GLY A 215 -2.59 11.80 0.33
N ILE A 216 -2.61 12.24 1.58
CA ILE A 216 -2.19 13.61 1.98
C ILE A 216 -0.74 13.62 2.44
N LYS A 217 -0.28 12.51 2.97
CA LYS A 217 1.12 12.23 3.28
C LYS A 217 1.51 10.94 2.59
N PHE A 218 2.80 10.72 2.42
CA PHE A 218 3.32 9.47 1.91
C PHE A 218 2.95 8.32 2.86
N HIS A 219 3.36 8.43 4.14
CA HIS A 219 2.98 7.50 5.18
C HIS A 219 2.15 8.22 6.26
N ASP A 220 0.99 7.69 6.59
CA ASP A 220 0.07 8.19 7.60
C ASP A 220 -0.57 7.02 8.36
N ASP A 221 -1.30 7.29 9.43
CA ASP A 221 -2.15 6.29 10.09
C ASP A 221 -3.33 5.84 9.17
N PRO A 222 -3.83 4.62 9.35
CA PRO A 222 -3.34 3.60 10.26
C PRO A 222 -2.17 2.79 9.69
N PHE A 223 -1.35 2.18 10.56
CA PHE A 223 -0.51 1.06 10.16
C PHE A 223 -1.40 -0.15 9.84
N VAL A 224 -1.26 -0.71 8.65
CA VAL A 224 -2.04 -1.84 8.16
C VAL A 224 -1.20 -3.11 8.22
N SER A 225 -1.24 -3.77 9.38
CA SER A 225 -0.55 -5.06 9.54
C SER A 225 -1.20 -6.16 8.70
N HIS A 226 -0.38 -6.98 8.06
CA HIS A 226 -0.83 -8.17 7.32
C HIS A 226 -0.85 -9.45 8.17
N VAL A 227 -0.62 -9.31 9.48
CA VAL A 227 -0.90 -10.32 10.51
C VAL A 227 -1.83 -9.73 11.56
N GLY A 228 -2.77 -10.51 12.09
CA GLY A 228 -3.68 -9.93 13.06
C GLY A 228 -4.83 -10.84 13.49
N LYS A 229 -5.72 -10.26 14.26
CA LYS A 229 -6.94 -10.89 14.73
C LYS A 229 -8.16 -10.11 14.26
N LYS A 230 -9.21 -10.82 13.88
CA LYS A 230 -10.49 -10.21 13.53
C LYS A 230 -11.02 -9.31 14.65
N ASN A 231 -11.69 -8.24 14.24
CA ASN A 231 -12.31 -7.25 15.12
C ASN A 231 -11.32 -6.50 16.02
N THR A 232 -10.06 -6.32 15.61
CA THR A 232 -9.03 -5.58 16.35
C THR A 232 -8.41 -4.45 15.52
N GLY A 233 -7.73 -3.53 16.20
CA GLY A 233 -7.11 -2.37 15.55
C GLY A 233 -8.09 -1.20 15.35
N MET A 234 -7.74 -0.30 14.43
CA MET A 234 -8.56 0.88 14.13
C MET A 234 -9.80 0.49 13.33
N LEU A 235 -10.93 1.12 13.65
CA LEU A 235 -12.16 1.01 12.87
C LEU A 235 -11.96 1.60 11.48
N LEU A 236 -12.30 0.85 10.45
CA LEU A 236 -12.35 1.31 9.06
C LEU A 236 -13.66 2.04 8.80
N VAL A 237 -13.58 3.24 8.27
CA VAL A 237 -14.78 4.03 7.94
C VAL A 237 -14.69 4.57 6.52
N PRO A 238 -15.82 4.82 5.85
CA PRO A 238 -15.84 5.44 4.52
C PRO A 238 -15.04 6.73 4.46
N GLY A 239 -14.28 6.92 3.39
CA GLY A 239 -13.38 8.04 3.18
C GLY A 239 -11.95 7.81 3.66
N MET A 240 -11.62 6.71 4.33
CA MET A 240 -10.23 6.35 4.60
C MET A 240 -9.53 5.84 3.34
N VAL A 241 -8.28 6.26 3.14
CA VAL A 241 -7.41 5.79 2.05
C VAL A 241 -6.14 5.21 2.66
N MET A 242 -5.77 4.02 2.21
CA MET A 242 -4.62 3.27 2.74
C MET A 242 -4.08 2.29 1.71
N THR A 243 -2.86 1.79 1.95
CA THR A 243 -2.29 0.68 1.18
C THR A 243 -2.66 -0.66 1.82
N VAL A 244 -2.76 -1.67 0.98
CA VAL A 244 -2.71 -3.09 1.36
C VAL A 244 -1.59 -3.72 0.55
N GLU A 245 -0.56 -4.24 1.23
CA GLU A 245 0.73 -4.59 0.61
C GLU A 245 1.38 -5.81 1.26
N PRO A 246 0.74 -6.96 1.27
CA PRO A 246 1.26 -8.14 1.95
C PRO A 246 2.63 -8.56 1.40
N MET A 247 3.63 -8.65 2.29
CA MET A 247 4.94 -9.21 2.03
C MET A 247 4.95 -10.66 2.50
N ILE A 248 5.09 -11.59 1.56
CA ILE A 248 4.94 -13.03 1.76
C ILE A 248 6.27 -13.73 1.49
N ASN A 249 6.80 -14.42 2.49
CA ASN A 249 8.05 -15.16 2.41
C ASN A 249 7.82 -16.64 2.13
N MET A 250 8.62 -17.21 1.24
CA MET A 250 8.63 -18.65 0.96
C MET A 250 9.13 -19.46 2.18
N GLY A 251 9.92 -18.85 3.02
CA GLY A 251 10.48 -19.45 4.23
C GLY A 251 9.91 -18.86 5.52
N GLY A 252 10.79 -18.53 6.46
CA GLY A 252 10.42 -17.92 7.75
C GLY A 252 9.98 -16.47 7.63
N ALA A 253 9.23 -15.99 8.62
CA ALA A 253 8.73 -14.61 8.64
C ALA A 253 9.80 -13.55 8.97
N ARG A 254 10.96 -13.97 9.47
CA ARG A 254 12.00 -13.05 9.93
C ARG A 254 12.70 -12.36 8.78
N VAL A 255 12.96 -11.07 8.98
CA VAL A 255 13.63 -10.21 8.00
C VAL A 255 14.83 -9.50 8.65
N GLU A 256 15.75 -9.00 7.84
CA GLU A 256 16.86 -8.20 8.28
C GLU A 256 17.14 -7.04 7.31
N MET A 257 17.53 -5.91 7.87
CA MET A 257 17.90 -4.73 7.09
C MET A 257 19.37 -4.81 6.65
N ASP A 258 19.64 -4.42 5.42
CA ASP A 258 21.00 -4.24 4.91
C ASP A 258 21.74 -3.18 5.73
N ARG A 259 22.83 -3.61 6.39
CA ARG A 259 23.62 -2.76 7.29
C ARG A 259 24.44 -1.70 6.54
N TYR A 260 24.65 -1.87 5.24
CA TYR A 260 25.49 -0.98 4.44
C TYR A 260 24.67 0.12 3.77
N ASN A 261 23.48 -0.22 3.26
CA ASN A 261 22.62 0.78 2.60
C ASN A 261 21.52 1.33 3.52
N GLY A 262 21.20 0.64 4.64
CA GLY A 262 20.23 1.09 5.63
C GLY A 262 18.75 1.05 5.18
N TRP A 263 18.45 0.43 4.02
CA TRP A 263 17.11 0.43 3.41
C TRP A 263 16.61 -0.96 3.06
N THR A 264 17.36 -1.68 2.21
CA THR A 264 16.90 -2.96 1.66
C THR A 264 16.64 -3.96 2.78
N ILE A 265 15.46 -4.54 2.77
CA ILE A 265 15.06 -5.59 3.70
C ILE A 265 15.19 -6.95 3.01
N TYR A 266 15.84 -7.88 3.66
CA TYR A 266 16.05 -9.25 3.18
C TYR A 266 15.32 -10.26 4.04
N THR A 267 14.93 -11.40 3.44
CA THR A 267 14.56 -12.58 4.22
C THR A 267 15.80 -13.12 4.95
N GLN A 268 15.66 -13.44 6.23
CA GLN A 268 16.80 -13.92 7.05
C GLN A 268 17.34 -15.28 6.57
N ASP A 269 16.50 -16.11 5.98
CA ASP A 269 16.85 -17.45 5.49
C ASP A 269 17.28 -17.48 4.01
N GLY A 270 17.30 -16.34 3.34
CA GLY A 270 17.71 -16.19 1.93
C GLY A 270 16.71 -16.73 0.90
N LYS A 271 15.53 -17.20 1.32
CA LYS A 271 14.48 -17.66 0.41
C LYS A 271 13.72 -16.49 -0.20
N SER A 272 13.06 -16.73 -1.33
CA SER A 272 12.30 -15.71 -2.05
C SER A 272 11.18 -15.10 -1.20
N SER A 273 10.94 -13.81 -1.44
CA SER A 273 9.78 -13.04 -0.97
C SER A 273 9.04 -12.44 -2.15
N ALA A 274 7.75 -12.19 -1.99
CA ALA A 274 6.94 -11.47 -2.96
C ALA A 274 6.04 -10.44 -2.26
N GLN A 275 5.74 -9.33 -2.95
CA GLN A 275 4.85 -8.28 -2.49
C GLN A 275 4.00 -7.80 -3.66
N TRP A 276 2.72 -7.61 -3.41
CA TRP A 276 1.80 -6.87 -4.28
C TRP A 276 1.13 -5.80 -3.45
N GLU A 277 0.83 -4.67 -4.08
CA GLU A 277 0.25 -3.55 -3.36
C GLU A 277 -0.77 -2.79 -4.18
N HIS A 278 -1.81 -2.33 -3.49
CA HIS A 278 -2.74 -1.34 -4.00
C HIS A 278 -3.07 -0.29 -2.95
N THR A 279 -3.20 0.96 -3.40
CA THR A 279 -3.94 1.99 -2.67
C THR A 279 -5.44 1.72 -2.81
N ILE A 280 -6.16 1.69 -1.69
CA ILE A 280 -7.61 1.50 -1.64
C ILE A 280 -8.31 2.65 -0.92
N LEU A 281 -9.55 2.93 -1.34
CA LEU A 281 -10.49 3.80 -0.65
C LEU A 281 -11.56 2.94 0.01
N ILE A 282 -11.83 3.15 1.29
CA ILE A 282 -12.97 2.55 1.98
C ILE A 282 -14.24 3.30 1.60
N THR A 283 -15.24 2.60 1.05
CA THR A 283 -16.57 3.14 0.76
C THR A 283 -17.66 2.38 1.52
N GLU A 284 -18.88 2.87 1.56
CA GLU A 284 -20.00 2.12 2.21
C GLU A 284 -20.32 0.81 1.47
N GLU A 285 -20.06 0.76 0.16
CA GLU A 285 -20.29 -0.41 -0.68
C GLU A 285 -19.14 -1.43 -0.64
N GLY A 286 -18.03 -1.08 0.01
CA GLY A 286 -16.81 -1.88 0.13
C GLY A 286 -15.55 -1.14 -0.33
N PRO A 287 -14.40 -1.80 -0.30
CA PRO A 287 -13.14 -1.20 -0.72
C PRO A 287 -13.09 -0.97 -2.24
N GLN A 288 -12.70 0.24 -2.63
CA GLN A 288 -12.42 0.59 -4.02
C GLN A 288 -10.92 0.63 -4.24
N ILE A 289 -10.40 -0.13 -5.20
CA ILE A 289 -9.00 -0.06 -5.61
C ILE A 289 -8.81 1.22 -6.43
N LEU A 290 -7.79 2.01 -6.09
CA LEU A 290 -7.45 3.24 -6.79
C LEU A 290 -6.28 3.06 -7.76
N THR A 291 -5.33 2.16 -7.45
CA THR A 291 -4.17 1.80 -8.27
C THR A 291 -4.31 0.37 -8.79
N TYR A 292 -3.98 0.11 -10.04
CA TYR A 292 -4.11 -1.22 -10.68
C TYR A 292 -2.78 -1.75 -11.19
#